data_8cf5f5d80dce04f485ce228a9f166ec1
#
_entry.id   8cf5f5d80dce04f485ce228a9f166ec1
#
_cell.length_a   1.000
_cell.length_b   1.000
_cell.length_c   1.000
_cell.angle_alpha   90.00
_cell.angle_beta   90.00
_cell.angle_gamma   90.00
#
_symmetry.space_group_name_H-M   'P 1'
#
loop_
_entity.id
_entity.type
_entity.pdbx_description
1 polymer ?
#
loop_
_entity_poly.entity_id
_entity_poly.type
_entity_poly.pdbx_seq_one_letter_code
_entity_poly.pdbx_strand_id
1 'polypeptide(L)'
;DCPRPEEAARDFVDPEKGVETVEDALQGASDIIAEQISDDAAIRKSLRALISRQGQLVSRAATEDDSVYRLYYDFTQSVARLQGHQVLAINRGEKEGILKVSITLDREQALPLLRRAVVKPGSAAMEFVKSAAEDAYDRLIFPSLEREVRNQLTEQADEGAIGQFALNLKPLLMQPPVKGKVTMGLDPGYRMGCKVAVVDPTGKVLDTNVVYPVPEFKRVEQAKKTIKAMVLKNGVEVMA
;
A
#
# COMPACT_ATOMS: atom_id res chain seq x y z
N ASP A 1 -47.74 -10.34 -10.11
CA ASP A 1 -47.90 -10.41 -8.65
C ASP A 1 -46.75 -11.22 -8.10
N CYS A 2 -45.90 -10.62 -7.31
CA CYS A 2 -44.82 -11.31 -6.65
C CYS A 2 -45.32 -11.83 -5.31
N PRO A 3 -45.24 -13.14 -5.01
CA PRO A 3 -45.62 -13.65 -3.70
C PRO A 3 -44.71 -13.06 -2.62
N ARG A 4 -45.18 -13.12 -1.36
CA ARG A 4 -44.31 -12.73 -0.24
C ARG A 4 -43.12 -13.69 -0.17
N PRO A 5 -41.92 -13.23 0.16
CA PRO A 5 -40.74 -14.08 0.22
C PRO A 5 -40.95 -15.33 1.08
N GLU A 6 -41.65 -15.19 2.23
CA GLU A 6 -41.90 -16.32 3.14
C GLU A 6 -42.87 -17.37 2.54
N GLU A 7 -43.82 -16.93 1.70
CA GLU A 7 -44.73 -17.84 0.99
C GLU A 7 -43.97 -18.59 -0.11
N ALA A 8 -43.16 -17.90 -0.88
CA ALA A 8 -42.34 -18.52 -1.94
C ALA A 8 -41.26 -19.46 -1.38
N ALA A 9 -40.69 -19.15 -0.24
CA ALA A 9 -39.62 -19.94 0.37
C ALA A 9 -40.08 -21.34 0.80
N ARG A 10 -41.38 -21.55 1.07
CA ARG A 10 -41.92 -22.84 1.47
C ARG A 10 -41.70 -23.94 0.41
N ASP A 11 -41.71 -23.57 -0.86
CA ASP A 11 -41.53 -24.50 -1.99
C ASP A 11 -40.08 -24.96 -2.14
N PHE A 12 -39.15 -24.29 -1.42
CA PHE A 12 -37.70 -24.57 -1.48
C PHE A 12 -37.18 -25.30 -0.23
N VAL A 13 -38.04 -25.64 0.72
CA VAL A 13 -37.65 -26.43 1.89
C VAL A 13 -37.42 -27.88 1.44
N ASP A 14 -36.20 -28.36 1.58
CA ASP A 14 -35.75 -29.69 1.16
C ASP A 14 -34.64 -30.16 2.11
N PRO A 15 -34.97 -30.95 3.16
CA PRO A 15 -33.99 -31.44 4.13
C PRO A 15 -32.91 -32.31 3.51
N GLU A 16 -33.19 -33.00 2.38
CA GLU A 16 -32.17 -33.81 1.70
C GLU A 16 -31.09 -32.96 1.05
N LYS A 17 -31.40 -31.69 0.75
CA LYS A 17 -30.44 -30.71 0.22
C LYS A 17 -29.89 -29.74 1.29
N GLY A 18 -30.20 -29.99 2.57
CA GLY A 18 -29.72 -29.17 3.68
C GLY A 18 -30.50 -27.89 3.90
N VAL A 19 -31.70 -27.76 3.35
CA VAL A 19 -32.65 -26.63 3.60
C VAL A 19 -33.77 -27.16 4.48
N GLU A 20 -33.61 -27.05 5.79
CA GLU A 20 -34.53 -27.69 6.74
C GLU A 20 -35.75 -26.84 7.05
N THR A 21 -35.60 -25.51 6.96
CA THR A 21 -36.61 -24.53 7.36
C THR A 21 -36.86 -23.45 6.28
N VAL A 22 -37.97 -22.75 6.42
CA VAL A 22 -38.27 -21.56 5.59
C VAL A 22 -37.21 -20.47 5.77
N GLU A 23 -36.69 -20.34 6.98
CA GLU A 23 -35.63 -19.41 7.31
C GLU A 23 -34.31 -19.75 6.57
N ASP A 24 -33.96 -21.04 6.45
CA ASP A 24 -32.80 -21.50 5.67
C ASP A 24 -32.96 -21.17 4.19
N ALA A 25 -34.17 -21.40 3.65
CA ALA A 25 -34.47 -21.06 2.26
C ALA A 25 -34.37 -19.54 2.00
N LEU A 26 -34.88 -18.71 2.93
CA LEU A 26 -34.77 -17.25 2.86
C LEU A 26 -33.32 -16.79 2.98
N GLN A 27 -32.54 -17.39 3.88
CA GLN A 27 -31.12 -17.05 4.01
C GLN A 27 -30.35 -17.38 2.71
N GLY A 28 -30.56 -18.55 2.15
CA GLY A 28 -29.98 -18.93 0.87
C GLY A 28 -30.37 -17.98 -0.27
N ALA A 29 -31.64 -17.58 -0.34
CA ALA A 29 -32.11 -16.60 -1.33
C ALA A 29 -31.47 -15.22 -1.11
N SER A 30 -31.31 -14.78 0.16
CA SER A 30 -30.65 -13.53 0.51
C SER A 30 -29.19 -13.55 0.10
N ASP A 31 -28.46 -14.66 0.33
CA ASP A 31 -27.08 -14.80 -0.06
C ASP A 31 -26.88 -14.74 -1.58
N ILE A 32 -27.74 -15.40 -2.35
CA ILE A 32 -27.72 -15.36 -3.82
C ILE A 32 -27.96 -13.92 -4.31
N ILE A 33 -28.93 -13.20 -3.74
CA ILE A 33 -29.22 -11.80 -4.08
C ILE A 33 -28.03 -10.92 -3.72
N ALA A 34 -27.42 -11.13 -2.55
CA ALA A 34 -26.27 -10.39 -2.11
C ALA A 34 -25.06 -10.58 -3.06
N GLU A 35 -24.80 -11.81 -3.50
CA GLU A 35 -23.77 -12.11 -4.50
C GLU A 35 -24.05 -11.42 -5.84
N GLN A 36 -25.26 -11.52 -6.36
CA GLN A 36 -25.64 -10.86 -7.62
C GLN A 36 -25.46 -9.34 -7.55
N ILE A 37 -25.82 -8.72 -6.42
CA ILE A 37 -25.62 -7.28 -6.20
C ILE A 37 -24.14 -6.96 -6.11
N SER A 38 -23.35 -7.80 -5.46
CA SER A 38 -21.92 -7.59 -5.29
C SER A 38 -21.13 -7.68 -6.59
N ASP A 39 -21.63 -8.43 -7.56
CA ASP A 39 -21.00 -8.62 -8.88
C ASP A 39 -21.42 -7.55 -9.89
N ASP A 40 -22.41 -6.72 -9.56
CA ASP A 40 -22.86 -5.65 -10.47
C ASP A 40 -21.78 -4.58 -10.68
N ALA A 41 -21.29 -4.53 -11.93
CA ALA A 41 -20.21 -3.62 -12.30
C ALA A 41 -20.57 -2.13 -12.16
N ALA A 42 -21.85 -1.76 -12.37
CA ALA A 42 -22.31 -0.37 -12.28
C ALA A 42 -22.39 0.08 -10.80
N ILE A 43 -22.89 -0.79 -9.93
CA ILE A 43 -22.91 -0.59 -8.49
C ILE A 43 -21.49 -0.43 -7.96
N ARG A 44 -20.61 -1.37 -8.28
CA ARG A 44 -19.19 -1.34 -7.86
C ARG A 44 -18.50 -0.06 -8.33
N LYS A 45 -18.66 0.33 -9.58
CA LYS A 45 -18.11 1.57 -10.14
C LYS A 45 -18.57 2.80 -9.39
N SER A 46 -19.88 2.87 -9.08
CA SER A 46 -20.47 4.01 -8.39
C SER A 46 -19.99 4.11 -6.93
N LEU A 47 -19.95 2.98 -6.22
CA LEU A 47 -19.46 2.93 -4.82
C LEU A 47 -17.96 3.19 -4.74
N ARG A 48 -17.15 2.67 -5.67
CA ARG A 48 -15.73 2.99 -5.75
C ARG A 48 -15.49 4.49 -5.93
N ALA A 49 -16.24 5.12 -6.84
CA ALA A 49 -16.15 6.56 -7.05
C ALA A 49 -16.58 7.36 -5.81
N LEU A 50 -17.54 6.85 -5.03
CA LEU A 50 -17.96 7.44 -3.77
C LEU A 50 -16.86 7.33 -2.72
N ILE A 51 -16.27 6.15 -2.53
CA ILE A 51 -15.14 5.92 -1.62
C ILE A 51 -13.96 6.83 -1.97
N SER A 52 -13.59 6.91 -3.25
CA SER A 52 -12.47 7.74 -3.72
C SER A 52 -12.69 9.24 -3.43
N ARG A 53 -13.93 9.73 -3.44
CA ARG A 53 -14.23 11.14 -3.20
C ARG A 53 -14.49 11.48 -1.74
N GLN A 54 -15.17 10.62 -1.00
CA GLN A 54 -15.70 10.91 0.34
C GLN A 54 -15.15 9.98 1.42
N GLY A 55 -14.50 8.88 1.03
CA GLY A 55 -13.86 7.97 1.96
C GLY A 55 -12.70 8.64 2.70
N GLN A 56 -12.42 8.14 3.88
CA GLN A 56 -11.31 8.58 4.70
C GLN A 56 -10.40 7.40 5.01
N LEU A 57 -9.11 7.59 4.80
CA LEU A 57 -8.10 6.68 5.29
C LEU A 57 -7.85 7.01 6.77
N VAL A 58 -7.97 5.98 7.58
CA VAL A 58 -7.78 6.05 9.03
C VAL A 58 -6.59 5.15 9.38
N SER A 59 -5.61 5.70 10.10
CA SER A 59 -4.49 4.96 10.65
C SER A 59 -4.45 5.14 12.15
N ARG A 60 -4.22 4.05 12.87
CA ARG A 60 -4.12 3.99 14.32
C ARG A 60 -2.89 3.20 14.74
N ALA A 61 -2.32 3.54 15.90
CA ALA A 61 -1.25 2.76 16.49
C ALA A 61 -1.73 1.33 16.79
N ALA A 62 -0.93 0.35 16.43
CA ALA A 62 -1.10 -1.06 16.82
C ALA A 62 -0.23 -1.42 18.02
N THR A 63 0.70 -0.56 18.42
CA THR A 63 1.62 -0.69 19.56
C THR A 63 1.69 0.62 20.33
N GLU A 64 2.10 0.55 21.59
CA GLU A 64 2.36 1.73 22.43
C GLU A 64 3.79 2.27 22.26
N ASP A 65 4.66 1.52 21.59
CA ASP A 65 6.06 1.90 21.39
C ASP A 65 6.19 3.13 20.49
N ASP A 66 7.13 4.00 20.80
CA ASP A 66 7.47 5.13 19.95
C ASP A 66 8.22 4.66 18.71
N SER A 67 7.85 5.19 17.54
CA SER A 67 8.44 4.83 16.26
C SER A 67 8.50 6.01 15.29
N VAL A 68 9.19 5.80 14.19
CA VAL A 68 9.23 6.76 13.05
C VAL A 68 7.86 7.02 12.43
N TYR A 69 6.86 6.18 12.74
CA TYR A 69 5.48 6.30 12.24
C TYR A 69 4.55 7.05 13.18
N ARG A 70 5.05 7.67 14.25
CA ARG A 70 4.26 8.38 15.27
C ARG A 70 3.29 9.41 14.69
N LEU A 71 3.62 10.07 13.59
CA LEU A 71 2.74 11.00 12.88
C LEU A 71 1.45 10.34 12.36
N TYR A 72 1.43 9.02 12.24
CA TYR A 72 0.31 8.23 11.73
C TYR A 72 -0.41 7.42 12.81
N TYR A 73 -0.08 7.59 14.09
CA TYR A 73 -0.70 6.85 15.21
C TYR A 73 -2.17 7.25 15.45
N ASP A 74 -2.51 8.48 15.14
CA ASP A 74 -3.88 8.99 15.11
C ASP A 74 -4.05 9.90 13.88
N PHE A 75 -4.12 9.25 12.73
CA PHE A 75 -4.18 9.96 11.45
C PHE A 75 -5.50 9.65 10.75
N THR A 76 -6.14 10.69 10.23
CA THR A 76 -7.35 10.57 9.42
C THR A 76 -7.29 11.61 8.32
N GLN A 77 -7.42 11.17 7.07
CA GLN A 77 -7.41 12.06 5.92
C GLN A 77 -8.30 11.52 4.80
N SER A 78 -8.97 12.44 4.08
CA SER A 78 -9.75 12.09 2.89
C SER A 78 -8.88 11.37 1.85
N VAL A 79 -9.39 10.25 1.33
CA VAL A 79 -8.75 9.46 0.26
C VAL A 79 -8.33 10.36 -0.93
N ALA A 80 -9.19 11.31 -1.32
CA ALA A 80 -8.93 12.23 -2.42
C ALA A 80 -7.76 13.21 -2.19
N ARG A 81 -7.30 13.38 -0.95
CA ARG A 81 -6.24 14.33 -0.58
C ARG A 81 -4.95 13.66 -0.13
N LEU A 82 -4.92 12.34 -0.09
CA LEU A 82 -3.72 11.61 0.33
C LEU A 82 -2.55 11.89 -0.62
N GLN A 83 -1.39 12.12 -0.02
CA GLN A 83 -0.14 12.28 -0.76
C GLN A 83 0.58 10.95 -0.87
N GLY A 84 1.28 10.71 -1.99
CA GLY A 84 1.99 9.44 -2.23
C GLY A 84 2.94 9.06 -1.08
N HIS A 85 3.71 10.00 -0.56
CA HIS A 85 4.62 9.74 0.56
C HIS A 85 3.91 9.30 1.85
N GLN A 86 2.68 9.81 2.09
CA GLN A 86 1.86 9.39 3.24
C GLN A 86 1.39 7.94 3.05
N VAL A 87 0.89 7.60 1.85
CA VAL A 87 0.46 6.24 1.51
C VAL A 87 1.60 5.25 1.71
N LEU A 88 2.79 5.55 1.18
CA LEU A 88 3.96 4.67 1.31
C LEU A 88 4.43 4.50 2.75
N ALA A 89 4.46 5.59 3.52
CA ALA A 89 4.83 5.53 4.94
C ALA A 89 3.83 4.72 5.77
N ILE A 90 2.53 4.94 5.55
CA ILE A 90 1.44 4.22 6.24
C ILE A 90 1.48 2.73 5.89
N ASN A 91 1.62 2.38 4.61
CA ASN A 91 1.71 0.98 4.17
C ASN A 91 2.93 0.26 4.78
N ARG A 92 4.06 0.98 4.91
CA ARG A 92 5.25 0.44 5.56
C ARG A 92 5.02 0.19 7.05
N GLY A 93 4.43 1.16 7.77
CA GLY A 93 4.11 1.01 9.19
C GLY A 93 3.11 -0.12 9.45
N GLU A 94 2.13 -0.33 8.56
CA GLU A 94 1.21 -1.45 8.63
C GLU A 94 1.92 -2.80 8.39
N LYS A 95 2.77 -2.87 7.37
CA LYS A 95 3.58 -4.08 7.09
C LYS A 95 4.52 -4.46 8.24
N GLU A 96 5.02 -3.47 8.96
CA GLU A 96 5.87 -3.66 10.15
C GLU A 96 5.04 -3.97 11.42
N GLY A 97 3.70 -3.99 11.33
CA GLY A 97 2.80 -4.29 12.45
C GLY A 97 2.64 -3.14 13.46
N ILE A 98 3.12 -1.94 13.12
CA ILE A 98 3.08 -0.74 13.99
C ILE A 98 1.76 0.02 13.82
N LEU A 99 1.16 -0.02 12.64
CA LEU A 99 -0.08 0.67 12.32
C LEU A 99 -1.18 -0.33 11.97
N LYS A 100 -2.43 0.04 12.31
CA LYS A 100 -3.67 -0.54 11.76
C LYS A 100 -4.31 0.49 10.85
N VAL A 101 -4.59 0.09 9.61
CA VAL A 101 -5.04 1.00 8.56
C VAL A 101 -6.34 0.49 7.97
N SER A 102 -7.30 1.40 7.79
CA SER A 102 -8.58 1.12 7.14
C SER A 102 -9.06 2.32 6.34
N ILE A 103 -9.94 2.07 5.38
CA ILE A 103 -10.73 3.12 4.76
C ILE A 103 -12.12 3.07 5.41
N THR A 104 -12.67 4.24 5.73
CA THR A 104 -14.02 4.39 6.24
C THR A 104 -14.85 5.24 5.30
N LEU A 105 -16.12 4.91 5.18
CA LEU A 105 -17.12 5.69 4.50
C LEU A 105 -18.39 5.66 5.35
N ASP A 106 -19.08 6.78 5.47
CA ASP A 106 -20.36 6.82 6.14
C ASP A 106 -21.36 5.93 5.37
N ARG A 107 -21.84 4.90 6.06
CA ARG A 107 -22.79 3.92 5.52
C ARG A 107 -24.05 4.57 4.96
N GLU A 108 -24.51 5.63 5.61
CA GLU A 108 -25.72 6.37 5.18
C GLU A 108 -25.51 7.13 3.87
N GLN A 109 -24.30 7.29 3.41
CA GLN A 109 -24.00 7.86 2.08
C GLN A 109 -23.98 6.78 0.98
N ALA A 110 -23.62 5.56 1.32
CA ALA A 110 -23.52 4.44 0.38
C ALA A 110 -24.86 3.73 0.14
N LEU A 111 -25.62 3.48 1.22
CA LEU A 111 -26.85 2.70 1.15
C LEU A 111 -27.95 3.29 0.25
N PRO A 112 -28.20 4.61 0.20
CA PRO A 112 -29.18 5.17 -0.72
C PRO A 112 -28.87 4.90 -2.20
N LEU A 113 -27.59 4.92 -2.55
CA LEU A 113 -27.13 4.59 -3.91
C LEU A 113 -27.46 3.14 -4.24
N LEU A 114 -27.15 2.23 -3.32
CA LEU A 114 -27.38 0.81 -3.48
C LEU A 114 -28.88 0.48 -3.54
N ARG A 115 -29.65 0.98 -2.56
CA ARG A 115 -31.11 0.80 -2.49
C ARG A 115 -31.78 1.29 -3.77
N ARG A 116 -31.39 2.45 -4.30
CA ARG A 116 -31.94 3.00 -5.54
C ARG A 116 -31.67 2.10 -6.75
N ALA A 117 -30.55 1.40 -6.76
CA ALA A 117 -30.18 0.53 -7.89
C ALA A 117 -30.96 -0.79 -7.89
N VAL A 118 -31.29 -1.35 -6.72
CA VAL A 118 -31.80 -2.74 -6.64
C VAL A 118 -33.20 -2.86 -6.07
N VAL A 119 -33.66 -1.91 -5.26
CA VAL A 119 -34.97 -1.99 -4.58
C VAL A 119 -36.07 -1.45 -5.49
N LYS A 120 -37.09 -2.27 -5.77
CA LYS A 120 -38.29 -1.88 -6.52
C LYS A 120 -39.39 -1.43 -5.55
N PRO A 121 -39.77 -0.15 -5.53
CA PRO A 121 -40.85 0.32 -4.67
C PRO A 121 -42.18 -0.40 -4.93
N GLY A 122 -42.90 -0.73 -3.88
CA GLY A 122 -44.20 -1.40 -3.97
C GLY A 122 -44.15 -2.92 -4.19
N SER A 123 -42.97 -3.51 -4.28
CA SER A 123 -42.82 -4.98 -4.33
C SER A 123 -43.09 -5.60 -2.95
N ALA A 124 -43.73 -6.77 -2.91
CA ALA A 124 -43.91 -7.55 -1.68
C ALA A 124 -42.55 -7.99 -1.07
N ALA A 125 -41.50 -8.10 -1.90
CA ALA A 125 -40.14 -8.46 -1.48
C ALA A 125 -39.26 -7.24 -1.17
N MET A 126 -39.81 -6.03 -1.13
CA MET A 126 -39.01 -4.79 -1.01
C MET A 126 -38.06 -4.77 0.20
N GLU A 127 -38.59 -5.08 1.39
CA GLU A 127 -37.74 -5.06 2.62
C GLU A 127 -36.74 -6.22 2.63
N PHE A 128 -37.09 -7.38 2.06
CA PHE A 128 -36.19 -8.51 1.91
C PHE A 128 -34.99 -8.18 1.01
N VAL A 129 -35.24 -7.62 -0.17
CA VAL A 129 -34.17 -7.19 -1.11
C VAL A 129 -33.33 -6.07 -0.51
N LYS A 130 -33.92 -5.15 0.23
CA LYS A 130 -33.22 -4.08 0.93
C LYS A 130 -32.26 -4.64 1.98
N SER A 131 -32.71 -5.60 2.79
CA SER A 131 -31.85 -6.27 3.77
C SER A 131 -30.70 -7.03 3.12
N ALA A 132 -30.98 -7.79 2.04
CA ALA A 132 -29.95 -8.47 1.28
C ALA A 132 -28.93 -7.52 0.64
N ALA A 133 -29.38 -6.35 0.18
CA ALA A 133 -28.50 -5.31 -0.38
C ALA A 133 -27.58 -4.70 0.70
N GLU A 134 -28.10 -4.48 1.90
CA GLU A 134 -27.32 -3.99 3.02
C GLU A 134 -26.26 -5.01 3.47
N ASP A 135 -26.63 -6.28 3.55
CA ASP A 135 -25.69 -7.37 3.81
C ASP A 135 -24.63 -7.48 2.70
N ALA A 136 -25.03 -7.39 1.43
CA ALA A 136 -24.11 -7.35 0.31
C ALA A 136 -23.07 -6.22 0.45
N TYR A 137 -23.52 -5.03 0.87
CA TYR A 137 -22.62 -3.90 1.09
C TYR A 137 -21.63 -4.18 2.21
N ASP A 138 -22.11 -4.57 3.37
CA ASP A 138 -21.30 -4.71 4.58
C ASP A 138 -20.31 -5.89 4.48
N ARG A 139 -20.75 -7.03 3.93
CA ARG A 139 -19.99 -8.28 3.91
C ARG A 139 -19.15 -8.47 2.64
N LEU A 140 -19.65 -8.07 1.49
CA LEU A 140 -19.02 -8.39 0.19
C LEU A 140 -18.41 -7.15 -0.50
N ILE A 141 -19.21 -6.09 -0.67
CA ILE A 141 -18.81 -4.98 -1.54
C ILE A 141 -17.79 -4.08 -0.86
N PHE A 142 -18.10 -3.55 0.32
CA PHE A 142 -17.25 -2.57 0.97
C PHE A 142 -15.85 -3.10 1.31
N PRO A 143 -15.68 -4.31 1.90
CA PRO A 143 -14.34 -4.86 2.16
C PRO A 143 -13.53 -5.12 0.89
N SER A 144 -14.20 -5.48 -0.21
CA SER A 144 -13.56 -5.68 -1.50
C SER A 144 -13.10 -4.35 -2.12
N LEU A 145 -13.98 -3.33 -2.12
CA LEU A 145 -13.66 -2.00 -2.65
C LEU A 145 -12.63 -1.26 -1.80
N GLU A 146 -12.64 -1.44 -0.49
CA GLU A 146 -11.60 -0.91 0.38
C GLU A 146 -10.22 -1.38 -0.05
N ARG A 147 -10.04 -2.69 -0.23
CA ARG A 147 -8.78 -3.27 -0.72
C ARG A 147 -8.39 -2.75 -2.10
N GLU A 148 -9.36 -2.64 -2.99
CA GLU A 148 -9.15 -2.15 -4.35
C GLU A 148 -8.69 -0.68 -4.35
N VAL A 149 -9.33 0.19 -3.58
CA VAL A 149 -8.95 1.60 -3.45
C VAL A 149 -7.57 1.72 -2.80
N ARG A 150 -7.26 0.93 -1.78
CA ARG A 150 -5.92 0.90 -1.18
C ARG A 150 -4.84 0.48 -2.16
N ASN A 151 -5.10 -0.53 -2.99
CA ASN A 151 -4.17 -0.96 -4.03
C ASN A 151 -3.94 0.15 -5.06
N GLN A 152 -5.00 0.82 -5.52
CA GLN A 152 -4.89 1.95 -6.45
C GLN A 152 -4.06 3.11 -5.85
N LEU A 153 -4.29 3.44 -4.58
CA LEU A 153 -3.49 4.46 -3.89
C LEU A 153 -2.00 4.08 -3.84
N THR A 154 -1.72 2.81 -3.59
CA THR A 154 -0.34 2.29 -3.54
C THR A 154 0.33 2.36 -4.91
N GLU A 155 -0.34 1.89 -5.96
CA GLU A 155 0.18 1.96 -7.34
C GLU A 155 0.50 3.40 -7.76
N GLN A 156 -0.42 4.34 -7.50
CA GLN A 156 -0.19 5.76 -7.80
C GLN A 156 0.97 6.36 -7.00
N ALA A 157 1.10 5.96 -5.74
CA ALA A 157 2.18 6.43 -4.88
C ALA A 157 3.55 5.87 -5.32
N ASP A 158 3.60 4.60 -5.70
CA ASP A 158 4.80 3.94 -6.22
C ASP A 158 5.26 4.57 -7.54
N GLU A 159 4.34 4.75 -8.50
CA GLU A 159 4.65 5.40 -9.79
C GLU A 159 5.19 6.82 -9.58
N GLY A 160 4.56 7.60 -8.70
CA GLY A 160 5.01 8.95 -8.36
C GLY A 160 6.41 8.95 -7.74
N ALA A 161 6.69 8.03 -6.81
CA ALA A 161 7.98 7.91 -6.15
C ALA A 161 9.09 7.46 -7.12
N ILE A 162 8.80 6.48 -7.99
CA ILE A 162 9.73 6.03 -9.03
C ILE A 162 10.05 7.16 -10.01
N GLY A 163 9.01 7.90 -10.45
CA GLY A 163 9.20 9.06 -11.32
C GLY A 163 10.08 10.14 -10.68
N GLN A 164 9.84 10.47 -9.41
CA GLN A 164 10.65 11.44 -8.68
C GLN A 164 12.09 10.97 -8.50
N PHE A 165 12.29 9.68 -8.20
CA PHE A 165 13.62 9.09 -8.10
C PHE A 165 14.37 9.19 -9.43
N ALA A 166 13.73 8.86 -10.56
CA ALA A 166 14.33 8.96 -11.89
C ALA A 166 14.75 10.39 -12.24
N LEU A 167 13.90 11.38 -11.91
CA LEU A 167 14.21 12.80 -12.09
C LEU A 167 15.44 13.23 -11.29
N ASN A 168 15.59 12.75 -10.05
CA ASN A 168 16.72 13.09 -9.19
C ASN A 168 18.00 12.33 -9.61
N LEU A 169 17.87 11.08 -10.05
CA LEU A 169 19.00 10.25 -10.44
C LEU A 169 19.70 10.76 -11.71
N LYS A 170 18.93 11.20 -12.71
CA LYS A 170 19.48 11.66 -13.99
C LYS A 170 20.54 12.77 -13.83
N PRO A 171 20.31 13.87 -13.10
CA PRO A 171 21.34 14.89 -12.89
C PRO A 171 22.59 14.36 -12.18
N LEU A 172 22.41 13.41 -11.23
CA LEU A 172 23.53 12.80 -10.52
C LEU A 172 24.42 11.97 -11.48
N LEU A 173 23.80 11.15 -12.32
CA LEU A 173 24.51 10.34 -13.32
C LEU A 173 25.16 11.19 -14.42
N MET A 174 24.59 12.35 -14.71
CA MET A 174 25.08 13.27 -15.75
C MET A 174 26.06 14.33 -15.23
N GLN A 175 26.47 14.23 -13.97
CA GLN A 175 27.47 15.15 -13.42
C GLN A 175 28.79 15.04 -14.22
N PRO A 176 29.42 16.19 -14.58
CA PRO A 176 30.68 16.15 -15.28
C PRO A 176 31.76 15.53 -14.40
N PRO A 177 32.65 14.68 -14.97
CA PRO A 177 33.75 14.08 -14.21
C PRO A 177 34.71 15.17 -13.71
N VAL A 178 35.35 14.93 -12.57
CA VAL A 178 36.47 15.73 -12.10
C VAL A 178 37.65 15.51 -13.04
N LYS A 179 37.94 16.49 -13.92
CA LYS A 179 38.96 16.37 -14.94
C LYS A 179 40.34 16.70 -14.39
N GLY A 180 41.35 15.99 -14.88
CA GLY A 180 42.74 16.31 -14.66
C GLY A 180 43.25 16.04 -13.24
N LYS A 181 42.51 15.25 -12.45
CA LYS A 181 42.85 14.95 -11.05
C LYS A 181 42.99 13.45 -10.82
N VAL A 182 43.96 13.07 -10.02
CA VAL A 182 44.00 11.72 -9.46
C VAL A 182 42.99 11.63 -8.34
N THR A 183 42.01 10.74 -8.52
CA THR A 183 40.86 10.66 -7.63
C THR A 183 40.80 9.32 -6.92
N MET A 184 40.53 9.37 -5.59
CA MET A 184 40.20 8.19 -4.80
C MET A 184 38.70 8.11 -4.58
N GLY A 185 38.05 7.05 -5.04
CA GLY A 185 36.67 6.72 -4.77
C GLY A 185 36.54 5.80 -3.55
N LEU A 186 35.57 6.09 -2.68
CA LEU A 186 35.25 5.32 -1.47
C LEU A 186 33.81 4.85 -1.55
N ASP A 187 33.58 3.52 -1.48
CA ASP A 187 32.25 2.90 -1.44
C ASP A 187 32.05 2.26 -0.06
N PRO A 188 31.34 2.95 0.87
CA PRO A 188 31.19 2.48 2.24
C PRO A 188 30.29 1.23 2.32
N GLY A 189 30.82 0.15 2.93
CA GLY A 189 30.05 -1.05 3.23
C GLY A 189 30.26 -1.48 4.69
N TYR A 190 29.19 -1.50 5.47
CA TYR A 190 29.25 -1.85 6.90
C TYR A 190 29.65 -3.32 7.14
N ARG A 191 29.19 -4.25 6.30
CA ARG A 191 29.46 -5.69 6.45
C ARG A 191 30.67 -6.16 5.62
N MET A 192 30.76 -5.68 4.38
CA MET A 192 31.76 -6.15 3.41
C MET A 192 33.01 -5.27 3.38
N GLY A 193 33.10 -4.27 4.23
CA GLY A 193 34.16 -3.28 4.24
C GLY A 193 33.92 -2.14 3.23
N CYS A 194 34.71 -1.07 3.37
CA CYS A 194 34.75 0.04 2.45
C CYS A 194 35.69 -0.29 1.27
N LYS A 195 35.15 -0.36 0.07
CA LYS A 195 35.93 -0.51 -1.15
C LYS A 195 36.59 0.82 -1.51
N VAL A 196 37.86 0.75 -1.90
CA VAL A 196 38.64 1.93 -2.25
C VAL A 196 39.25 1.71 -3.63
N ALA A 197 39.12 2.69 -4.50
CA ALA A 197 39.77 2.68 -5.81
C ALA A 197 40.43 4.03 -6.08
N VAL A 198 41.63 4.01 -6.66
CA VAL A 198 42.33 5.21 -7.14
C VAL A 198 42.36 5.18 -8.64
N VAL A 199 41.96 6.28 -9.27
CA VAL A 199 41.97 6.44 -10.73
C VAL A 199 42.86 7.64 -11.13
N ASP A 200 43.51 7.54 -12.27
CA ASP A 200 44.25 8.62 -12.87
C ASP A 200 43.32 9.69 -13.53
N PRO A 201 43.86 10.80 -14.04
CA PRO A 201 43.05 11.83 -14.71
C PRO A 201 42.28 11.35 -15.94
N THR A 202 42.58 10.17 -16.49
CA THR A 202 41.90 9.59 -17.65
C THR A 202 40.87 8.53 -17.27
N GLY A 203 40.73 8.22 -15.96
CA GLY A 203 39.85 7.18 -15.45
C GLY A 203 40.45 5.78 -15.37
N LYS A 204 41.76 5.62 -15.68
CA LYS A 204 42.46 4.34 -15.53
C LYS A 204 42.67 4.02 -14.05
N VAL A 205 42.29 2.81 -13.63
CA VAL A 205 42.49 2.34 -12.27
C VAL A 205 43.97 2.15 -11.97
N LEU A 206 44.46 2.85 -10.94
CA LEU A 206 45.84 2.78 -10.46
C LEU A 206 46.01 1.81 -9.29
N ASP A 207 45.03 1.80 -8.39
CA ASP A 207 45.09 1.00 -7.16
C ASP A 207 43.72 0.66 -6.64
N THR A 208 43.56 -0.49 -5.99
CA THR A 208 42.27 -0.87 -5.33
C THR A 208 42.56 -1.57 -4.00
N ASN A 209 41.66 -1.39 -3.05
CA ASN A 209 41.72 -2.07 -1.76
C ASN A 209 40.34 -2.17 -1.10
N VAL A 210 40.27 -2.96 -0.03
CA VAL A 210 39.10 -3.00 0.87
C VAL A 210 39.59 -2.72 2.27
N VAL A 211 39.00 -1.72 2.92
CA VAL A 211 39.34 -1.31 4.29
C VAL A 211 38.15 -1.43 5.20
N TYR A 212 38.39 -1.61 6.50
CA TYR A 212 37.35 -1.80 7.52
C TYR A 212 37.43 -0.67 8.57
N PRO A 213 36.90 0.53 8.27
CA PRO A 213 37.03 1.69 9.16
C PRO A 213 36.03 1.71 10.32
N VAL A 214 35.23 0.65 10.49
CA VAL A 214 34.24 0.55 11.57
C VAL A 214 34.83 -0.11 12.82
N PRO A 215 34.49 0.42 14.04
CA PRO A 215 35.07 -0.06 15.32
C PRO A 215 34.85 -1.54 15.58
N GLU A 216 33.74 -2.12 15.12
CA GLU A 216 33.38 -3.52 15.33
C GLU A 216 34.45 -4.50 14.78
N PHE A 217 35.11 -4.14 13.69
CA PHE A 217 36.17 -4.96 13.11
C PHE A 217 37.55 -4.76 13.75
N LYS A 218 37.70 -3.80 14.69
CA LYS A 218 38.98 -3.47 15.36
C LYS A 218 40.15 -3.20 14.40
N ARG A 219 39.86 -2.71 13.18
CA ARG A 219 40.84 -2.48 12.11
C ARG A 219 40.94 -1.02 11.66
N VAL A 220 40.43 -0.07 12.45
CA VAL A 220 40.40 1.36 12.12
C VAL A 220 41.79 1.93 11.84
N GLU A 221 42.78 1.63 12.70
CA GLU A 221 44.17 2.09 12.51
C GLU A 221 44.83 1.46 11.28
N GLN A 222 44.51 0.21 10.98
CA GLN A 222 44.98 -0.41 9.74
C GLN A 222 44.37 0.26 8.51
N ALA A 223 43.06 0.54 8.53
CA ALA A 223 42.36 1.24 7.45
C ALA A 223 42.98 2.64 7.22
N LYS A 224 43.22 3.42 8.27
CA LYS A 224 43.91 4.72 8.16
C LYS A 224 45.28 4.61 7.50
N LYS A 225 46.11 3.64 7.93
CA LYS A 225 47.45 3.40 7.35
C LYS A 225 47.36 3.04 5.85
N THR A 226 46.44 2.15 5.49
CA THR A 226 46.19 1.74 4.10
C THR A 226 45.76 2.90 3.23
N ILE A 227 44.75 3.66 3.63
CA ILE A 227 44.27 4.84 2.87
C ILE A 227 45.40 5.87 2.73
N LYS A 228 46.11 6.18 3.81
CA LYS A 228 47.22 7.13 3.77
C LYS A 228 48.34 6.66 2.80
N ALA A 229 48.69 5.38 2.81
CA ALA A 229 49.66 4.82 1.90
C ALA A 229 49.23 4.92 0.43
N MET A 230 47.94 4.63 0.13
CA MET A 230 47.38 4.74 -1.22
C MET A 230 47.37 6.19 -1.72
N VAL A 231 47.01 7.14 -0.84
CA VAL A 231 47.00 8.58 -1.15
C VAL A 231 48.41 9.05 -1.53
N LEU A 232 49.38 8.74 -0.69
CA LEU A 232 50.78 9.16 -0.91
C LEU A 232 51.43 8.48 -2.13
N LYS A 233 51.22 7.17 -2.29
CA LYS A 233 51.75 6.39 -3.38
C LYS A 233 51.27 6.87 -4.75
N ASN A 234 49.99 7.21 -4.88
CA ASN A 234 49.35 7.53 -6.14
C ASN A 234 49.19 9.03 -6.37
N GLY A 235 49.57 9.88 -5.43
CA GLY A 235 49.41 11.33 -5.55
C GLY A 235 47.95 11.78 -5.61
N VAL A 236 47.09 11.18 -4.81
CA VAL A 236 45.64 11.47 -4.80
C VAL A 236 45.41 12.94 -4.45
N GLU A 237 44.66 13.63 -5.29
CA GLU A 237 44.33 15.05 -5.14
C GLU A 237 42.89 15.27 -4.69
N VAL A 238 41.96 14.33 -5.01
CA VAL A 238 40.52 14.40 -4.67
C VAL A 238 40.07 13.05 -4.10
N MET A 239 39.20 13.12 -3.10
CA MET A 239 38.54 11.95 -2.51
C MET A 239 37.03 12.14 -2.59
N ALA A 240 36.25 11.11 -3.00
CA ALA A 240 34.80 11.11 -3.16
C ALA A 240 34.16 9.83 -2.58
#